data_5097ce73383d9fa0d2cf6a5081eb84b1
#
_entry.id   5097ce73383d9fa0d2cf6a5081eb84b1
#
_cell.length_a   1.000
_cell.length_b   1.000
_cell.length_c   1.000
_cell.angle_alpha   90.00
_cell.angle_beta   90.00
_cell.angle_gamma   90.00
#
_symmetry.space_group_name_H-M   'P 1'
#
loop_
_entity.id
_entity.type
_entity.pdbx_description
1 polymer ?
#
loop_
_entity_poly.entity_id
_entity_poly.type
_entity_poly.pdbx_seq_one_letter_code
_entity_poly.pdbx_strand_id
1 'polypeptide(L)'
;PYSKGVYYGTHPAVRIFYSPKVMEWLVGGRQGAIPDGAMIIKEQYKPPSARYAGMNDDQLPKVTDWTVMIRDSKGAKDGWFWAEFFDGMTFDDDQPPFQYPWAGFGLYCLRCHATAEKELTFSALNNIKGFPGQPIQFPDDGSWRTVAAEDAAHGSIFPMKALKAGRQANPAFLQTFPMIPEVPFANVQKMPSETYDNIPQPATGSGQFISSSQCMSCHGALSGLPYGPTMFLPSPNAAAGTVSGANVSPYGEWRWSPMGLAGRDPVFFAQLESEFAYFNTLPSPRREQLTTQIRNACLTCHGAMGKRQLDTDKGGMGDFQLSYLQLTDRSDPNFKYGALARDGISCQVCHRNAPDQNPSLEYFLKNSITGHFQVSKPDELYGPFKDDEISPYTMETGTGIKPVFNSYVKTSRMCGSCHTIDLPVVDGSPGEMKIEQATYLEWLNSQYQNEFGTSWPKAKSCQECHMPGDYHSEK
;
A
#
# COMPACT_ATOMS: atom_id res chain seq x y z
N PRO A 1 -20.57 -1.94 7.74
CA PRO A 1 -21.38 -1.25 6.74
C PRO A 1 -22.53 -2.12 6.29
N TYR A 2 -23.63 -1.46 6.01
CA TYR A 2 -24.91 -2.10 5.68
C TYR A 2 -25.33 -1.61 4.31
N SER A 3 -25.53 -2.48 3.35
CA SER A 3 -26.05 -2.13 2.04
C SER A 3 -27.14 -3.10 1.63
N LYS A 4 -28.33 -2.57 1.30
CA LYS A 4 -29.50 -3.34 0.82
C LYS A 4 -29.94 -4.49 1.74
N GLY A 5 -29.85 -4.33 3.06
CA GLY A 5 -30.20 -5.37 4.02
C GLY A 5 -29.15 -6.47 4.22
N VAL A 6 -28.00 -6.35 3.58
CA VAL A 6 -26.88 -7.29 3.72
C VAL A 6 -25.86 -6.74 4.71
N TYR A 7 -25.47 -7.54 5.69
CA TYR A 7 -24.45 -7.21 6.65
C TYR A 7 -23.08 -7.67 6.12
N TYR A 8 -22.18 -6.71 5.95
CA TYR A 8 -20.80 -6.94 5.49
C TYR A 8 -19.81 -6.78 6.64
N GLY A 9 -20.08 -7.37 7.79
CA GLY A 9 -19.18 -7.33 8.93
C GLY A 9 -18.34 -8.60 9.04
N THR A 10 -17.11 -8.49 9.56
CA THR A 10 -16.22 -9.63 9.80
C THR A 10 -16.74 -10.56 10.90
N HIS A 11 -17.64 -10.06 11.74
CA HIS A 11 -18.11 -10.76 12.92
C HIS A 11 -19.65 -10.77 12.90
N PRO A 12 -20.26 -11.62 12.08
CA PRO A 12 -21.71 -11.58 11.84
C PRO A 12 -22.56 -12.09 13.02
N ALA A 13 -21.96 -12.81 13.97
CA ALA A 13 -22.62 -13.25 15.18
C ALA A 13 -21.69 -13.08 16.37
N VAL A 14 -21.96 -12.09 17.21
CA VAL A 14 -21.11 -11.74 18.34
C VAL A 14 -21.89 -11.53 19.63
N ARG A 15 -21.26 -11.83 20.77
CA ARG A 15 -21.65 -11.37 22.08
C ARG A 15 -20.56 -10.44 22.61
N ILE A 16 -20.95 -9.26 23.09
CA ILE A 16 -20.01 -8.22 23.49
C ILE A 16 -20.08 -7.99 24.99
N PHE A 17 -18.93 -7.96 25.63
CA PHE A 17 -18.75 -7.65 27.04
C PHE A 17 -18.06 -6.32 27.20
N TYR A 18 -18.56 -5.50 28.12
CA TYR A 18 -18.03 -4.20 28.42
C TYR A 18 -17.52 -4.14 29.85
N SER A 19 -16.32 -3.62 30.07
CA SER A 19 -15.86 -3.28 31.41
C SER A 19 -16.66 -2.15 32.02
N PRO A 20 -16.69 -1.99 33.36
CA PRO A 20 -17.41 -0.90 34.02
C PRO A 20 -17.10 0.48 33.44
N LYS A 21 -15.84 0.76 33.10
CA LYS A 21 -15.41 2.04 32.50
C LYS A 21 -16.06 2.33 31.15
N VAL A 22 -16.23 1.30 30.32
CA VAL A 22 -16.96 1.46 29.05
C VAL A 22 -18.45 1.69 29.32
N MET A 23 -19.02 0.97 30.26
CA MET A 23 -20.43 1.15 30.62
C MET A 23 -20.71 2.55 31.17
N GLU A 24 -19.84 3.10 32.02
CA GLU A 24 -19.95 4.48 32.54
C GLU A 24 -19.92 5.49 31.40
N TRP A 25 -19.01 5.31 30.42
CA TRP A 25 -18.92 6.17 29.24
C TRP A 25 -20.19 6.08 28.36
N LEU A 26 -20.72 4.88 28.15
CA LEU A 26 -21.94 4.67 27.37
C LEU A 26 -23.16 5.32 28.05
N VAL A 27 -23.33 5.12 29.38
CA VAL A 27 -24.42 5.71 30.17
C VAL A 27 -24.28 7.22 30.24
N GLY A 28 -23.04 7.75 30.29
CA GLY A 28 -22.73 9.18 30.23
C GLY A 28 -22.95 9.80 28.83
N GLY A 29 -23.59 9.11 27.90
CA GLY A 29 -23.93 9.62 26.57
C GLY A 29 -22.73 9.68 25.62
N ARG A 30 -21.72 8.85 25.83
CA ARG A 30 -20.51 8.77 24.99
C ARG A 30 -19.77 10.11 24.92
N GLN A 31 -19.66 10.83 26.04
CA GLN A 31 -18.98 12.12 26.13
C GLN A 31 -17.51 11.93 26.51
N GLY A 32 -16.64 12.67 25.81
CA GLY A 32 -15.20 12.59 26.05
C GLY A 32 -14.57 11.26 25.62
N ALA A 33 -13.30 11.08 25.95
CA ALA A 33 -12.55 9.86 25.66
C ALA A 33 -12.91 8.74 26.63
N ILE A 34 -12.86 7.51 26.14
CA ILE A 34 -12.96 6.31 27.01
C ILE A 34 -11.71 6.26 27.90
N PRO A 35 -11.86 6.04 29.23
CA PRO A 35 -10.71 6.02 30.14
C PRO A 35 -9.76 4.85 29.90
N ASP A 36 -8.46 5.05 30.12
CA ASP A 36 -7.44 4.00 30.01
C ASP A 36 -7.76 2.79 30.91
N GLY A 37 -7.47 1.62 30.40
CA GLY A 37 -7.82 0.34 30.99
C GLY A 37 -9.28 -0.08 30.81
N ALA A 38 -10.09 0.70 30.07
CA ALA A 38 -11.40 0.26 29.61
C ALA A 38 -11.25 -0.89 28.62
N MET A 39 -12.14 -1.88 28.68
CA MET A 39 -12.03 -3.10 27.90
C MET A 39 -13.35 -3.45 27.22
N ILE A 40 -13.27 -3.86 25.94
CA ILE A 40 -14.36 -4.41 25.16
C ILE A 40 -13.90 -5.76 24.66
N ILE A 41 -14.68 -6.83 24.93
CA ILE A 41 -14.40 -8.18 24.46
C ILE A 41 -15.57 -8.64 23.62
N LYS A 42 -15.31 -9.21 22.44
CA LYS A 42 -16.30 -9.84 21.59
C LYS A 42 -16.00 -11.34 21.52
N GLU A 43 -16.98 -12.13 21.89
CA GLU A 43 -17.03 -13.54 21.55
C GLU A 43 -17.67 -13.72 20.18
N GLN A 44 -17.10 -14.57 19.36
CA GLN A 44 -17.54 -14.80 18.00
C GLN A 44 -18.15 -16.19 17.86
N TYR A 45 -19.22 -16.24 17.08
CA TYR A 45 -19.99 -17.45 16.83
C TYR A 45 -20.21 -17.63 15.34
N LYS A 46 -20.48 -18.87 14.92
CA LYS A 46 -20.81 -19.14 13.52
C LYS A 46 -22.11 -18.43 13.13
N PRO A 47 -22.15 -17.73 11.99
CA PRO A 47 -23.36 -17.07 11.53
C PRO A 47 -24.51 -18.05 11.24
N PRO A 48 -25.77 -17.57 11.21
CA PRO A 48 -26.22 -16.22 11.46
C PRO A 48 -26.52 -15.97 12.93
N SER A 49 -26.43 -14.69 13.35
CA SER A 49 -26.77 -14.29 14.72
C SER A 49 -28.20 -14.62 15.13
N ALA A 50 -29.13 -14.63 14.18
CA ALA A 50 -30.54 -14.99 14.40
C ALA A 50 -30.73 -16.39 14.99
N ARG A 51 -29.78 -17.32 14.81
CA ARG A 51 -29.82 -18.64 15.44
C ARG A 51 -29.79 -18.60 16.97
N TYR A 52 -29.22 -17.56 17.50
CA TYR A 52 -28.95 -17.42 18.94
C TYR A 52 -29.98 -16.54 19.62
N ALA A 53 -30.95 -16.00 18.86
CA ALA A 53 -32.01 -15.20 19.39
C ALA A 53 -32.82 -15.96 20.45
N GLY A 54 -32.90 -15.43 21.66
CA GLY A 54 -33.61 -16.02 22.78
C GLY A 54 -32.90 -17.19 23.50
N MET A 55 -31.69 -17.56 23.08
CA MET A 55 -30.86 -18.54 23.82
C MET A 55 -30.32 -17.92 25.10
N ASN A 56 -30.28 -18.72 26.16
CA ASN A 56 -29.54 -18.39 27.37
C ASN A 56 -28.06 -18.72 27.20
N ASP A 57 -27.22 -18.19 28.08
CA ASP A 57 -25.76 -18.33 28.01
C ASP A 57 -25.27 -19.79 28.00
N ASP A 58 -25.97 -20.67 28.71
CA ASP A 58 -25.71 -22.10 28.78
C ASP A 58 -26.13 -22.87 27.51
N GLN A 59 -26.90 -22.28 26.65
CA GLN A 59 -27.38 -22.81 25.37
C GLN A 59 -26.53 -22.41 24.18
N LEU A 60 -25.63 -21.46 24.37
CA LEU A 60 -24.77 -21.00 23.31
C LEU A 60 -23.72 -22.06 22.93
N PRO A 61 -23.40 -22.23 21.65
CA PRO A 61 -22.34 -23.14 21.24
C PRO A 61 -20.97 -22.66 21.70
N LYS A 62 -19.95 -23.51 21.51
CA LYS A 62 -18.56 -23.12 21.75
C LYS A 62 -18.21 -21.88 20.91
N VAL A 63 -17.58 -20.92 21.55
CA VAL A 63 -17.04 -19.71 20.91
C VAL A 63 -15.98 -20.11 19.89
N THR A 64 -15.96 -19.49 18.73
CA THR A 64 -14.95 -19.75 17.69
C THR A 64 -13.68 -18.97 17.95
N ASP A 65 -13.83 -17.72 18.34
CA ASP A 65 -12.71 -16.83 18.63
C ASP A 65 -13.16 -15.62 19.48
N TRP A 66 -12.18 -14.85 19.94
CA TRP A 66 -12.38 -13.61 20.69
C TRP A 66 -11.60 -12.48 20.06
N THR A 67 -12.21 -11.29 20.04
CA THR A 67 -11.47 -10.06 19.82
C THR A 67 -11.54 -9.17 21.05
N VAL A 68 -10.42 -8.52 21.34
CA VAL A 68 -10.25 -7.69 22.53
C VAL A 68 -9.76 -6.32 22.14
N MET A 69 -10.38 -5.29 22.73
CA MET A 69 -9.91 -3.90 22.68
C MET A 69 -9.67 -3.43 24.11
N ILE A 70 -8.48 -2.90 24.39
CA ILE A 70 -8.14 -2.29 25.68
C ILE A 70 -7.68 -0.88 25.44
N ARG A 71 -8.31 0.09 26.09
CA ARG A 71 -7.90 1.47 25.99
C ARG A 71 -6.53 1.70 26.64
N ASP A 72 -5.58 2.19 25.87
CA ASP A 72 -4.23 2.55 26.31
C ASP A 72 -3.74 3.77 25.52
N SER A 73 -4.13 4.95 25.97
CA SER A 73 -3.87 6.20 25.27
C SER A 73 -2.39 6.59 25.21
N LYS A 74 -1.55 5.96 26.04
CA LYS A 74 -0.12 6.27 26.14
C LYS A 74 0.77 5.21 25.52
N GLY A 75 0.40 3.95 25.64
CA GLY A 75 1.21 2.83 25.16
C GLY A 75 0.84 2.36 23.75
N ALA A 76 -0.41 2.56 23.33
CA ALA A 76 -0.87 2.14 22.03
C ALA A 76 -0.89 3.29 21.01
N LYS A 77 -0.47 3.00 19.78
CA LYS A 77 -0.29 4.00 18.71
C LYS A 77 -1.58 4.75 18.34
N ASP A 78 -2.72 4.07 18.34
CA ASP A 78 -4.06 4.61 18.09
C ASP A 78 -4.87 4.82 19.38
N GLY A 79 -4.23 4.61 20.52
CA GLY A 79 -4.83 4.66 21.83
C GLY A 79 -5.56 3.39 22.23
N TRP A 80 -5.47 2.31 21.43
CA TRP A 80 -6.08 1.03 21.70
C TRP A 80 -5.10 -0.12 21.50
N PHE A 81 -5.04 -1.02 22.47
CA PHE A 81 -4.46 -2.35 22.29
C PHE A 81 -5.54 -3.26 21.71
N TRP A 82 -5.22 -3.93 20.61
CA TRP A 82 -6.08 -4.87 19.91
C TRP A 82 -5.55 -6.27 20.06
N ALA A 83 -6.43 -7.24 20.16
CA ALA A 83 -6.03 -8.64 20.11
C ALA A 83 -7.15 -9.51 19.52
N GLU A 84 -6.74 -10.58 18.84
CA GLU A 84 -7.61 -11.64 18.36
C GLU A 84 -7.06 -12.98 18.84
N PHE A 85 -7.95 -13.84 19.34
CA PHE A 85 -7.61 -15.15 19.90
C PHE A 85 -8.58 -16.20 19.36
N PHE A 86 -8.07 -17.30 18.85
CA PHE A 86 -8.87 -18.44 18.42
C PHE A 86 -8.26 -19.76 18.91
N ASP A 87 -9.06 -20.82 18.95
CA ASP A 87 -8.62 -22.13 19.42
C ASP A 87 -7.49 -22.69 18.54
N GLY A 88 -6.40 -23.08 19.15
CA GLY A 88 -5.20 -23.57 18.45
C GLY A 88 -4.24 -22.49 17.95
N MET A 89 -4.49 -21.23 18.27
CA MET A 89 -3.60 -20.12 17.91
C MET A 89 -2.25 -20.26 18.63
N THR A 90 -1.18 -20.10 17.86
CA THR A 90 0.17 -19.88 18.38
C THR A 90 0.56 -18.44 18.08
N PHE A 91 1.10 -17.75 19.08
CA PHE A 91 1.67 -16.42 18.88
C PHE A 91 3.05 -16.57 18.26
N ASP A 92 3.12 -16.43 16.94
CA ASP A 92 4.37 -16.34 16.21
C ASP A 92 4.33 -15.04 15.43
N ASP A 93 4.90 -14.00 16.02
CA ASP A 93 4.86 -12.63 15.52
C ASP A 93 5.69 -12.44 14.25
N ASP A 94 6.54 -13.41 13.91
CA ASP A 94 7.55 -13.30 12.86
C ASP A 94 7.22 -14.10 11.59
N GLN A 95 6.07 -14.78 11.53
CA GLN A 95 5.75 -15.62 10.36
C GLN A 95 5.18 -14.81 9.19
N PRO A 96 5.86 -14.77 8.03
CA PRO A 96 5.28 -14.27 6.79
C PRO A 96 4.07 -15.14 6.36
N PRO A 97 3.09 -14.59 5.60
CA PRO A 97 3.04 -13.27 4.98
C PRO A 97 2.37 -12.19 5.84
N PHE A 98 1.86 -12.52 7.02
CA PHE A 98 1.07 -11.63 7.85
C PHE A 98 1.86 -11.21 9.08
N GLN A 99 2.54 -10.09 8.98
CA GLN A 99 3.19 -9.46 10.12
C GLN A 99 2.28 -8.47 10.85
N TYR A 100 1.00 -8.81 10.91
CA TYR A 100 0.12 -8.10 11.82
C TYR A 100 0.13 -8.88 13.13
N PRO A 101 0.62 -8.28 14.21
CA PRO A 101 0.55 -8.94 15.50
C PRO A 101 -0.91 -9.24 15.79
N TRP A 102 -1.19 -10.47 16.19
CA TRP A 102 -2.50 -10.86 16.69
C TRP A 102 -2.85 -10.13 17.99
N ALA A 103 -1.86 -9.47 18.57
CA ALA A 103 -1.99 -8.62 19.74
C ALA A 103 -1.10 -7.38 19.60
N GLY A 104 -1.61 -6.20 19.93
CA GLY A 104 -0.92 -4.93 19.86
C GLY A 104 -1.61 -3.90 19.01
N PHE A 105 -0.92 -3.30 18.03
CA PHE A 105 -1.51 -2.34 17.09
C PHE A 105 -2.30 -3.07 16.00
N GLY A 106 -3.61 -3.03 16.10
CA GLY A 106 -4.53 -3.74 15.22
C GLY A 106 -4.86 -3.01 13.94
N LEU A 107 -3.90 -2.82 13.03
CA LEU A 107 -4.16 -2.18 11.73
C LEU A 107 -5.31 -2.86 10.98
N TYR A 108 -5.41 -4.17 11.05
CA TYR A 108 -6.50 -4.95 10.49
C TYR A 108 -7.87 -4.59 11.12
N CYS A 109 -7.92 -4.42 12.42
CA CYS A 109 -9.12 -4.03 13.17
C CYS A 109 -9.54 -2.60 12.82
N LEU A 110 -8.57 -1.70 12.71
CA LEU A 110 -8.78 -0.29 12.36
C LEU A 110 -9.48 -0.10 11.02
N ARG A 111 -9.32 -1.00 10.06
CA ARG A 111 -9.99 -0.90 8.74
C ARG A 111 -11.50 -0.71 8.87
N CYS A 112 -12.13 -1.38 9.84
CA CYS A 112 -13.55 -1.21 10.12
C CYS A 112 -13.78 -0.19 11.24
N HIS A 113 -13.02 -0.31 12.34
CA HIS A 113 -13.26 0.49 13.52
C HIS A 113 -13.00 1.98 13.35
N ALA A 114 -12.14 2.38 12.40
CA ALA A 114 -11.91 3.78 12.07
C ALA A 114 -13.14 4.49 11.47
N THR A 115 -14.13 3.74 10.98
CA THR A 115 -15.42 4.29 10.54
C THR A 115 -16.42 4.50 11.67
N ALA A 116 -16.08 4.06 12.88
CA ALA A 116 -16.94 4.28 14.04
C ALA A 116 -17.00 5.79 14.39
N GLU A 117 -18.16 6.23 14.77
CA GLU A 117 -18.43 7.65 15.08
C GLU A 117 -17.54 8.20 16.20
N LYS A 118 -17.28 7.40 17.23
CA LYS A 118 -16.51 7.82 18.42
C LYS A 118 -15.62 6.70 18.94
N GLU A 119 -14.43 7.08 19.37
CA GLU A 119 -13.49 6.21 20.11
C GLU A 119 -13.24 4.85 19.46
N LEU A 120 -13.27 4.77 18.14
CA LEU A 120 -13.07 3.55 17.36
C LEU A 120 -14.02 2.40 17.75
N THR A 121 -15.18 2.69 18.35
CA THR A 121 -16.14 1.66 18.74
C THR A 121 -17.55 1.94 18.25
N PHE A 122 -18.20 0.87 17.76
CA PHE A 122 -19.62 0.88 17.36
C PHE A 122 -20.57 0.63 18.53
N SER A 123 -20.06 0.57 19.75
CA SER A 123 -20.85 0.27 20.96
C SER A 123 -21.91 1.32 21.24
N ALA A 124 -23.11 0.86 21.53
CA ALA A 124 -24.25 1.70 21.85
C ALA A 124 -25.13 1.03 22.92
N LEU A 125 -25.81 1.85 23.77
CA LEU A 125 -26.65 1.34 24.86
C LEU A 125 -27.81 0.48 24.38
N ASN A 126 -28.40 0.79 23.23
CA ASN A 126 -29.53 0.05 22.68
C ASN A 126 -29.22 -1.41 22.33
N ASN A 127 -27.94 -1.78 22.29
CA ASN A 127 -27.50 -3.18 22.09
C ASN A 127 -27.24 -3.92 23.42
N ILE A 128 -27.48 -3.28 24.54
CA ILE A 128 -27.17 -3.84 25.87
C ILE A 128 -28.46 -4.27 26.56
N LYS A 129 -28.53 -5.51 27.02
CA LYS A 129 -29.67 -6.06 27.74
C LYS A 129 -30.03 -5.18 28.97
N GLY A 130 -31.29 -4.78 29.07
CA GLY A 130 -31.79 -3.95 30.16
C GLY A 130 -31.70 -2.44 29.95
N PHE A 131 -31.16 -1.97 28.83
CA PHE A 131 -31.15 -0.55 28.48
C PHE A 131 -32.25 -0.22 27.46
N PRO A 132 -32.78 1.04 27.46
CA PRO A 132 -33.83 1.45 26.57
C PRO A 132 -33.36 1.49 25.11
N GLY A 133 -34.25 1.14 24.22
CA GLY A 133 -34.02 1.12 22.77
C GLY A 133 -34.23 -0.26 22.17
N GLN A 134 -34.46 -0.30 20.87
CA GLN A 134 -34.52 -1.56 20.17
C GLN A 134 -33.09 -2.01 19.82
N PRO A 135 -32.69 -3.24 20.13
CA PRO A 135 -31.41 -3.78 19.68
C PRO A 135 -31.33 -3.70 18.17
N ILE A 136 -30.15 -3.40 17.64
CA ILE A 136 -29.91 -3.46 16.20
C ILE A 136 -30.04 -4.91 15.78
N GLN A 137 -31.05 -5.19 14.95
CA GLN A 137 -31.26 -6.52 14.37
C GLN A 137 -30.86 -6.48 12.91
N PHE A 138 -30.08 -7.44 12.52
CA PHE A 138 -29.73 -7.64 11.11
C PHE A 138 -30.67 -8.71 10.56
N PRO A 139 -31.48 -8.40 9.52
CA PRO A 139 -32.35 -9.39 8.93
C PRO A 139 -31.53 -10.56 8.37
N ASP A 140 -31.88 -11.76 8.74
CA ASP A 140 -31.34 -12.98 8.15
C ASP A 140 -32.07 -13.26 6.84
N ASP A 141 -31.62 -12.63 5.76
CA ASP A 141 -32.13 -12.85 4.40
C ASP A 141 -31.43 -14.03 3.69
N GLY A 142 -30.51 -14.71 4.39
CA GLY A 142 -29.74 -15.80 3.84
C GLY A 142 -28.54 -15.38 2.99
N SER A 143 -28.36 -14.07 2.74
CA SER A 143 -27.23 -13.57 1.91
C SER A 143 -25.88 -13.91 2.49
N TRP A 144 -25.75 -13.95 3.83
CA TRP A 144 -24.53 -14.36 4.53
C TRP A 144 -24.13 -15.83 4.26
N ARG A 145 -25.08 -16.69 3.84
CA ARG A 145 -24.77 -18.10 3.49
C ARG A 145 -23.92 -18.18 2.25
N THR A 146 -24.18 -17.31 1.30
CA THR A 146 -23.35 -17.21 0.08
C THR A 146 -21.94 -16.77 0.45
N VAL A 147 -21.82 -15.77 1.31
CA VAL A 147 -20.53 -15.26 1.80
C VAL A 147 -19.78 -16.32 2.60
N ALA A 148 -20.44 -17.04 3.51
CA ALA A 148 -19.77 -18.10 4.29
C ALA A 148 -19.43 -19.34 3.44
N ALA A 149 -20.17 -19.63 2.39
CA ALA A 149 -19.83 -20.67 1.42
C ALA A 149 -18.65 -20.24 0.55
N GLU A 150 -18.56 -18.96 0.23
CA GLU A 150 -17.43 -18.35 -0.44
C GLU A 150 -16.18 -18.41 0.45
N ASP A 151 -16.25 -18.04 1.73
CA ASP A 151 -15.15 -18.18 2.69
C ASP A 151 -14.64 -19.61 2.81
N ALA A 152 -15.53 -20.60 2.82
CA ALA A 152 -15.16 -22.01 2.86
C ALA A 152 -14.51 -22.51 1.55
N ALA A 153 -14.90 -21.92 0.42
CA ALA A 153 -14.33 -22.21 -0.90
C ALA A 153 -12.99 -21.49 -1.14
N HIS A 154 -12.69 -20.45 -0.37
CA HIS A 154 -11.53 -19.58 -0.55
C HIS A 154 -10.27 -20.05 0.17
N GLY A 155 -10.11 -21.31 0.45
CA GLY A 155 -8.83 -21.94 0.81
C GLY A 155 -7.71 -21.73 -0.24
N SER A 156 -8.00 -21.08 -1.37
CA SER A 156 -7.07 -20.43 -2.27
C SER A 156 -7.77 -19.33 -3.04
N ILE A 157 -7.57 -18.11 -2.63
CA ILE A 157 -8.12 -16.86 -3.19
C ILE A 157 -7.72 -16.66 -4.67
N PHE A 158 -6.71 -17.32 -5.11
CA PHE A 158 -6.42 -17.58 -6.50
C PHE A 158 -6.39 -19.09 -6.68
N PRO A 159 -7.35 -19.70 -7.41
CA PRO A 159 -6.89 -20.79 -8.18
C PRO A 159 -5.79 -20.17 -9.06
N MET A 160 -4.55 -20.28 -8.65
CA MET A 160 -3.54 -20.48 -9.63
C MET A 160 -3.96 -21.76 -10.34
N LYS A 161 -4.92 -21.66 -11.27
CA LYS A 161 -4.85 -22.46 -12.47
C LYS A 161 -3.43 -22.19 -12.89
N ALA A 162 -2.58 -23.14 -12.52
CA ALA A 162 -1.19 -23.09 -12.86
C ALA A 162 -1.17 -22.47 -14.24
N LEU A 163 -0.66 -21.25 -14.35
CA LEU A 163 -0.40 -20.66 -15.66
C LEU A 163 0.12 -21.84 -16.40
N LYS A 164 -0.66 -22.42 -17.32
CA LYS A 164 -0.33 -23.70 -17.94
C LYS A 164 1.08 -23.48 -18.36
N ALA A 165 1.99 -24.16 -17.68
CA ALA A 165 3.39 -24.07 -17.92
C ALA A 165 3.53 -24.18 -19.44
N GLY A 166 4.08 -23.15 -20.07
CA GLY A 166 4.31 -23.25 -21.48
C GLY A 166 3.27 -22.58 -22.39
N ARG A 167 3.11 -21.22 -22.32
CA ARG A 167 3.37 -20.57 -23.59
C ARG A 167 4.87 -20.65 -23.80
N GLN A 168 5.29 -21.68 -24.52
CA GLN A 168 6.62 -21.70 -25.11
C GLN A 168 6.78 -20.38 -25.86
N ALA A 169 7.85 -19.65 -25.56
CA ALA A 169 8.19 -18.47 -26.32
C ALA A 169 8.12 -18.84 -27.80
N ASN A 170 7.42 -18.03 -28.58
CA ASN A 170 7.23 -18.33 -30.01
C ASN A 170 8.61 -18.64 -30.60
N PRO A 171 8.86 -19.88 -31.14
CA PRO A 171 10.17 -20.24 -31.68
C PRO A 171 10.65 -19.28 -32.75
N ALA A 172 9.73 -18.68 -33.52
CA ALA A 172 10.05 -17.64 -34.50
C ALA A 172 10.57 -16.37 -33.88
N PHE A 173 10.07 -15.99 -32.68
CA PHE A 173 10.58 -14.82 -31.93
C PHE A 173 12.00 -15.07 -31.44
N LEU A 174 12.29 -16.25 -30.90
CA LEU A 174 13.64 -16.62 -30.43
C LEU A 174 14.65 -16.75 -31.62
N GLN A 175 14.18 -17.14 -32.81
CA GLN A 175 15.01 -17.16 -34.01
C GLN A 175 15.34 -15.76 -34.54
N THR A 176 14.51 -14.75 -34.24
CA THR A 176 14.74 -13.35 -34.63
C THR A 176 15.87 -12.70 -33.82
N PHE A 177 16.20 -13.26 -32.64
CA PHE A 177 17.24 -12.75 -31.73
C PHE A 177 18.33 -13.80 -31.44
N PRO A 178 19.08 -14.27 -32.44
CA PRO A 178 20.05 -15.34 -32.26
C PRO A 178 21.26 -14.97 -31.39
N MET A 179 21.32 -13.70 -30.94
CA MET A 179 22.42 -13.14 -30.18
C MET A 179 22.15 -13.07 -28.67
N ILE A 180 20.97 -13.49 -28.21
CA ILE A 180 20.69 -13.54 -26.75
C ILE A 180 21.34 -14.81 -26.21
N PRO A 181 22.45 -14.72 -25.43
CA PRO A 181 23.06 -15.91 -24.87
C PRO A 181 22.08 -16.56 -23.88
N GLU A 182 21.93 -17.86 -23.95
CA GLU A 182 21.22 -18.61 -22.91
C GLU A 182 21.98 -18.44 -21.59
N VAL A 183 21.38 -17.72 -20.64
CA VAL A 183 21.90 -17.67 -19.28
C VAL A 183 21.39 -18.92 -18.55
N PRO A 184 22.27 -19.79 -18.04
CA PRO A 184 21.84 -20.93 -17.25
C PRO A 184 20.93 -20.46 -16.12
N PHE A 185 19.78 -21.12 -15.94
CA PHE A 185 18.77 -20.72 -14.92
C PHE A 185 19.37 -20.59 -13.49
N ALA A 186 20.43 -21.35 -13.20
CA ALA A 186 21.17 -21.24 -11.95
C ALA A 186 21.87 -19.89 -11.75
N ASN A 187 22.15 -19.17 -12.84
CA ASN A 187 22.86 -17.88 -12.81
C ASN A 187 21.90 -16.69 -12.89
N VAL A 188 20.59 -16.94 -13.04
CA VAL A 188 19.58 -15.86 -13.01
C VAL A 188 19.46 -15.35 -11.59
N GLN A 189 19.74 -14.06 -11.39
CA GLN A 189 19.53 -13.41 -10.09
C GLN A 189 18.04 -13.45 -9.73
N LYS A 190 17.73 -13.97 -8.56
CA LYS A 190 16.37 -14.01 -8.03
C LYS A 190 16.21 -12.88 -7.02
N MET A 191 15.21 -12.03 -7.24
CA MET A 191 14.80 -11.08 -6.21
C MET A 191 14.05 -11.81 -5.10
N PRO A 192 14.22 -11.40 -3.83
CA PRO A 192 13.44 -11.92 -2.73
C PRO A 192 11.93 -11.74 -2.95
N SER A 193 11.14 -12.58 -2.29
CA SER A 193 9.68 -12.42 -2.27
C SER A 193 9.28 -11.07 -1.65
N GLU A 194 8.14 -10.53 -2.08
CA GLU A 194 7.54 -9.31 -1.52
C GLU A 194 7.26 -9.39 -0.01
N THR A 195 7.16 -10.57 0.53
CA THR A 195 6.98 -10.79 1.98
C THR A 195 8.13 -10.23 2.82
N TYR A 196 9.31 -10.04 2.21
CA TYR A 196 10.46 -9.42 2.86
C TYR A 196 10.40 -7.88 2.83
N ASP A 197 9.55 -7.28 2.01
CA ASP A 197 9.53 -5.83 1.77
C ASP A 197 8.64 -5.07 2.76
N ASN A 198 8.41 -5.62 3.94
CA ASN A 198 7.60 -4.98 4.96
C ASN A 198 8.46 -4.05 5.83
N ILE A 199 8.42 -2.75 5.52
CA ILE A 199 9.10 -1.69 6.27
C ILE A 199 8.03 -0.80 6.91
N PRO A 200 7.77 -0.96 8.21
CA PRO A 200 6.75 -0.18 8.93
C PRO A 200 7.25 1.21 9.32
N GLN A 201 6.32 2.06 9.75
CA GLN A 201 6.65 3.34 10.36
C GLN A 201 7.40 3.12 11.66
N PRO A 202 8.55 3.77 11.88
CA PRO A 202 9.23 3.73 13.17
C PRO A 202 8.38 4.32 14.30
N ALA A 203 8.59 3.86 15.51
CA ALA A 203 7.89 4.35 16.71
C ALA A 203 8.07 5.86 16.97
N THR A 204 9.18 6.43 16.51
CA THR A 204 9.44 7.88 16.52
C THR A 204 9.54 8.34 15.08
N GLY A 205 8.72 9.33 14.70
CA GLY A 205 8.68 9.88 13.34
C GLY A 205 10.08 10.31 12.88
N SER A 206 10.69 9.48 12.02
CA SER A 206 12.09 9.63 11.58
C SER A 206 12.23 10.11 10.15
N GLY A 207 11.11 10.36 9.46
CA GLY A 207 11.11 10.63 8.03
C GLY A 207 11.40 9.42 7.15
N GLN A 208 11.47 8.23 7.73
CA GLN A 208 11.68 7.01 7.00
C GLN A 208 10.56 6.76 6.00
N PHE A 209 10.94 6.30 4.81
CA PHE A 209 9.96 5.71 3.89
C PHE A 209 9.44 4.38 4.45
N ILE A 210 8.18 4.10 4.16
CA ILE A 210 7.53 2.83 4.50
C ILE A 210 7.14 2.10 3.22
N SER A 211 7.12 0.78 3.27
CA SER A 211 6.73 -0.02 2.11
C SER A 211 5.23 0.06 1.84
N SER A 212 4.83 -0.20 0.59
CA SER A 212 3.44 -0.19 0.14
C SER A 212 2.55 -1.19 0.88
N SER A 213 3.13 -2.23 1.48
CA SER A 213 2.40 -3.18 2.33
C SER A 213 1.67 -2.50 3.49
N GLN A 214 2.20 -1.36 3.98
CA GLN A 214 1.56 -0.56 5.04
C GLN A 214 0.31 0.19 4.54
N CYS A 215 0.22 0.45 3.23
CA CYS A 215 -0.92 1.11 2.60
C CYS A 215 -1.99 0.10 2.16
N MET A 216 -1.57 -1.12 1.82
CA MET A 216 -2.41 -2.18 1.27
C MET A 216 -3.61 -2.51 2.15
N SER A 217 -3.44 -2.49 3.47
CA SER A 217 -4.50 -2.84 4.42
C SER A 217 -5.76 -1.97 4.28
N CYS A 218 -5.61 -0.70 3.88
CA CYS A 218 -6.72 0.23 3.68
C CYS A 218 -6.99 0.54 2.21
N HIS A 219 -5.95 0.55 1.37
CA HIS A 219 -6.01 0.89 -0.04
C HIS A 219 -5.90 -0.32 -0.98
N GLY A 220 -6.00 -1.54 -0.45
CA GLY A 220 -6.06 -2.78 -1.21
C GLY A 220 -7.47 -3.36 -1.20
N ALA A 221 -8.01 -3.73 -2.36
CA ALA A 221 -9.17 -4.59 -2.40
C ALA A 221 -8.70 -6.01 -2.12
N LEU A 222 -8.87 -6.47 -0.91
CA LEU A 222 -8.67 -7.87 -0.56
C LEU A 222 -9.92 -8.62 -1.01
N SER A 223 -9.87 -9.24 -2.21
CA SER A 223 -10.89 -10.16 -2.65
C SER A 223 -11.00 -11.30 -1.64
N GLY A 224 -12.20 -11.64 -1.20
CA GLY A 224 -12.40 -12.68 -0.20
C GLY A 224 -12.60 -12.17 1.22
N LEU A 225 -12.34 -10.89 1.48
CA LEU A 225 -12.85 -10.25 2.68
C LEU A 225 -14.06 -9.39 2.31
N PRO A 226 -15.29 -9.82 2.55
CA PRO A 226 -16.49 -9.02 2.27
C PRO A 226 -16.57 -7.72 3.09
N TYR A 227 -15.53 -7.30 3.78
CA TYR A 227 -15.56 -6.47 4.97
C TYR A 227 -14.66 -5.24 4.91
N GLY A 228 -13.99 -5.03 3.81
CA GLY A 228 -13.22 -3.81 3.60
C GLY A 228 -13.97 -2.81 2.72
N PRO A 229 -13.48 -1.58 2.59
CA PRO A 229 -13.86 -0.76 1.46
C PRO A 229 -13.54 -1.58 0.20
N THR A 230 -14.57 -2.19 -0.37
CA THR A 230 -14.41 -3.06 -1.52
C THR A 230 -14.20 -2.20 -2.76
N MET A 231 -12.95 -1.87 -3.03
CA MET A 231 -12.52 -1.35 -4.33
C MET A 231 -12.34 -2.51 -5.30
N PHE A 232 -13.32 -3.43 -5.30
CA PHE A 232 -13.38 -4.58 -6.16
C PHE A 232 -14.68 -4.53 -6.96
N LEU A 233 -14.56 -4.53 -8.29
CA LEU A 233 -15.71 -4.57 -9.19
C LEU A 233 -15.97 -6.02 -9.56
N PRO A 234 -17.07 -6.63 -9.05
CA PRO A 234 -17.41 -7.99 -9.42
C PRO A 234 -17.75 -8.08 -10.90
N SER A 235 -17.31 -9.16 -11.54
CA SER A 235 -17.70 -9.45 -12.93
C SER A 235 -19.20 -9.72 -13.01
N PRO A 236 -19.95 -9.05 -13.90
CA PRO A 236 -21.38 -9.29 -14.06
C PRO A 236 -21.71 -10.71 -14.51
N ASN A 237 -20.74 -11.42 -15.08
CA ASN A 237 -20.87 -12.80 -15.57
C ASN A 237 -20.14 -13.82 -14.67
N ALA A 238 -19.81 -13.45 -13.43
CA ALA A 238 -19.23 -14.40 -12.50
C ALA A 238 -20.19 -15.56 -12.25
N ALA A 239 -19.72 -16.79 -12.40
CA ALA A 239 -20.50 -17.95 -12.02
C ALA A 239 -20.81 -17.89 -10.53
N ALA A 240 -22.01 -18.32 -10.12
CA ALA A 240 -22.38 -18.36 -8.72
C ALA A 240 -21.31 -19.10 -7.89
N GLY A 241 -20.81 -18.49 -6.83
CA GLY A 241 -19.75 -19.05 -5.98
C GLY A 241 -18.31 -18.84 -6.52
N THR A 242 -18.12 -18.01 -7.56
CA THR A 242 -16.79 -17.62 -8.02
C THR A 242 -16.54 -16.14 -7.76
N VAL A 243 -15.39 -15.80 -7.16
CA VAL A 243 -14.93 -14.41 -7.12
C VAL A 243 -14.22 -14.11 -8.43
N SER A 244 -14.91 -13.41 -9.30
CA SER A 244 -14.35 -12.93 -10.56
C SER A 244 -14.65 -11.44 -10.67
N GLY A 245 -13.64 -10.65 -11.00
CA GLY A 245 -13.80 -9.19 -11.09
C GLY A 245 -12.46 -8.48 -11.18
N ALA A 246 -12.50 -7.18 -11.10
CA ALA A 246 -11.33 -6.32 -11.15
C ALA A 246 -11.05 -5.67 -9.78
N ASN A 247 -9.81 -5.76 -9.33
CA ASN A 247 -9.32 -5.00 -8.20
C ASN A 247 -8.98 -3.59 -8.68
N VAL A 248 -9.85 -2.63 -8.36
CA VAL A 248 -9.70 -1.20 -8.72
C VAL A 248 -9.20 -0.36 -7.55
N SER A 249 -8.59 -0.99 -6.58
CA SER A 249 -7.96 -0.27 -5.47
C SER A 249 -6.67 0.39 -5.92
N PRO A 250 -6.27 1.50 -5.29
CA PRO A 250 -4.99 2.16 -5.58
C PRO A 250 -3.80 1.20 -5.50
N TYR A 251 -3.77 0.33 -4.50
CA TYR A 251 -2.72 -0.68 -4.38
C TYR A 251 -2.80 -1.74 -5.48
N GLY A 252 -4.00 -2.24 -5.78
CA GLY A 252 -4.20 -3.29 -6.79
C GLY A 252 -3.78 -2.84 -8.18
N GLU A 253 -4.16 -1.62 -8.57
CA GLU A 253 -3.79 -1.06 -9.88
C GLU A 253 -2.32 -0.72 -9.97
N TRP A 254 -1.78 -0.05 -8.93
CA TRP A 254 -0.38 0.30 -8.89
C TRP A 254 0.53 -0.93 -8.94
N ARG A 255 0.19 -1.98 -8.19
CA ARG A 255 1.09 -3.14 -8.01
C ARG A 255 1.46 -3.84 -9.31
N TRP A 256 0.56 -3.83 -10.29
CA TRP A 256 0.76 -4.43 -11.61
C TRP A 256 1.27 -3.44 -12.66
N SER A 257 1.36 -2.18 -12.30
CA SER A 257 1.89 -1.16 -13.21
C SER A 257 3.41 -1.25 -13.37
N PRO A 258 3.98 -0.72 -14.46
CA PRO A 258 5.43 -0.60 -14.61
C PRO A 258 6.09 0.12 -13.43
N MET A 259 5.43 1.09 -12.82
CA MET A 259 5.92 1.77 -11.63
C MET A 259 6.02 0.85 -10.42
N GLY A 260 4.99 0.02 -10.18
CA GLY A 260 5.01 -0.96 -9.09
C GLY A 260 6.05 -2.07 -9.29
N LEU A 261 6.42 -2.34 -10.53
CA LEU A 261 7.40 -3.37 -10.89
C LEU A 261 8.82 -2.81 -11.03
N ALA A 262 9.01 -1.49 -11.07
CA ALA A 262 10.28 -0.84 -11.42
C ALA A 262 11.49 -1.35 -10.62
N GLY A 263 11.31 -1.64 -9.32
CA GLY A 263 12.37 -2.16 -8.45
C GLY A 263 12.73 -3.64 -8.66
N ARG A 264 12.00 -4.34 -9.54
CA ARG A 264 12.14 -5.78 -9.83
C ARG A 264 12.11 -6.09 -11.32
N ASP A 265 12.13 -5.07 -12.16
CA ASP A 265 12.03 -5.22 -13.62
C ASP A 265 13.29 -5.91 -14.17
N PRO A 266 13.16 -7.14 -14.70
CA PRO A 266 14.30 -7.86 -15.24
C PRO A 266 14.88 -7.18 -16.49
N VAL A 267 14.07 -6.44 -17.26
CA VAL A 267 14.54 -5.72 -18.46
C VAL A 267 15.45 -4.57 -18.03
N PHE A 268 15.04 -3.81 -17.02
CA PHE A 268 15.87 -2.75 -16.45
C PHE A 268 17.21 -3.30 -15.93
N PHE A 269 17.21 -4.36 -15.14
CA PHE A 269 18.46 -4.93 -14.62
C PHE A 269 19.36 -5.51 -15.71
N ALA A 270 18.79 -6.12 -16.75
CA ALA A 270 19.56 -6.58 -17.90
C ALA A 270 20.21 -5.41 -18.66
N GLN A 271 19.48 -4.29 -18.84
CA GLN A 271 20.04 -3.08 -19.42
C GLN A 271 21.18 -2.51 -18.56
N LEU A 272 20.99 -2.44 -17.25
CA LEU A 272 22.04 -1.96 -16.32
C LEU A 272 23.29 -2.84 -16.37
N GLU A 273 23.14 -4.15 -16.46
CA GLU A 273 24.25 -5.08 -16.65
C GLU A 273 24.97 -4.84 -17.99
N SER A 274 24.22 -4.54 -19.04
CA SER A 274 24.78 -4.20 -20.36
C SER A 274 25.62 -2.92 -20.30
N GLU A 275 25.14 -1.89 -19.62
CA GLU A 275 25.90 -0.66 -19.38
C GLU A 275 27.21 -0.94 -18.63
N PHE A 276 27.15 -1.74 -17.58
CA PHE A 276 28.35 -2.11 -16.82
C PHE A 276 29.33 -2.94 -17.64
N ALA A 277 28.85 -3.84 -18.49
CA ALA A 277 29.69 -4.60 -19.42
C ALA A 277 30.45 -3.66 -20.38
N TYR A 278 29.78 -2.63 -20.88
CA TYR A 278 30.43 -1.61 -21.69
C TYR A 278 31.48 -0.81 -20.88
N PHE A 279 31.15 -0.37 -19.64
CA PHE A 279 32.08 0.37 -18.81
C PHE A 279 33.34 -0.45 -18.46
N ASN A 280 33.26 -1.79 -18.41
CA ASN A 280 34.41 -2.65 -18.20
C ASN A 280 35.45 -2.56 -19.31
N THR A 281 35.09 -2.02 -20.48
CA THR A 281 36.02 -1.75 -21.58
C THR A 281 36.81 -0.45 -21.38
N LEU A 282 36.39 0.41 -20.44
CA LEU A 282 37.00 1.70 -20.20
C LEU A 282 38.16 1.60 -19.19
N PRO A 283 39.13 2.50 -19.27
CA PRO A 283 40.23 2.54 -18.29
C PRO A 283 39.77 3.07 -16.94
N SER A 284 40.42 2.60 -15.85
CA SER A 284 40.35 3.22 -14.53
C SER A 284 40.99 4.63 -14.55
N PRO A 285 40.48 5.64 -13.82
CA PRO A 285 39.34 5.58 -12.86
C PRO A 285 37.97 5.86 -13.52
N ARG A 286 37.91 6.08 -14.83
CA ARG A 286 36.64 6.46 -15.54
C ARG A 286 35.58 5.37 -15.40
N ARG A 287 36.01 4.11 -15.51
CA ARG A 287 35.11 2.95 -15.33
C ARG A 287 34.39 2.99 -13.98
N GLU A 288 35.14 3.11 -12.89
CA GLU A 288 34.58 3.09 -11.52
C GLU A 288 33.65 4.28 -11.29
N GLN A 289 34.05 5.45 -11.79
CA GLN A 289 33.22 6.66 -11.69
C GLN A 289 31.86 6.48 -12.40
N LEU A 290 31.87 6.04 -13.67
CA LEU A 290 30.66 5.84 -14.43
C LEU A 290 29.78 4.73 -13.85
N THR A 291 30.36 3.61 -13.44
CA THR A 291 29.63 2.52 -12.80
C THR A 291 28.88 3.02 -11.57
N THR A 292 29.53 3.81 -10.73
CA THR A 292 28.90 4.36 -9.53
C THR A 292 27.86 5.43 -9.87
N GLN A 293 28.14 6.34 -10.80
CA GLN A 293 27.21 7.40 -11.19
C GLN A 293 25.95 6.83 -11.84
N ILE A 294 26.09 5.96 -12.82
CA ILE A 294 24.93 5.37 -13.53
C ILE A 294 24.12 4.48 -12.61
N ARG A 295 24.76 3.62 -11.80
CA ARG A 295 24.06 2.81 -10.80
C ARG A 295 23.18 3.67 -9.89
N ASN A 296 23.74 4.72 -9.31
CA ASN A 296 23.00 5.59 -8.41
C ASN A 296 21.94 6.41 -9.14
N ALA A 297 22.22 6.93 -10.33
CA ALA A 297 21.24 7.66 -11.14
C ALA A 297 20.03 6.78 -11.52
N CYS A 298 20.24 5.58 -12.02
CA CYS A 298 19.17 4.66 -12.36
C CYS A 298 18.30 4.30 -11.16
N LEU A 299 18.92 4.09 -10.01
CA LEU A 299 18.21 3.71 -8.78
C LEU A 299 17.49 4.87 -8.09
N THR A 300 17.68 6.14 -8.49
CA THR A 300 16.80 7.23 -8.03
C THR A 300 15.35 7.05 -8.50
N CYS A 301 15.13 6.32 -9.59
CA CYS A 301 13.81 5.95 -10.08
C CYS A 301 13.49 4.47 -9.85
N HIS A 302 14.37 3.54 -10.27
CA HIS A 302 14.12 2.09 -10.19
C HIS A 302 14.29 1.49 -8.80
N GLY A 303 14.82 2.24 -7.85
CA GLY A 303 14.90 1.88 -6.44
C GLY A 303 14.58 3.07 -5.54
N ALA A 304 13.64 3.92 -5.97
CA ALA A 304 13.44 5.28 -5.51
C ALA A 304 13.45 5.46 -3.98
N MET A 305 12.62 4.72 -3.25
CA MET A 305 12.56 4.86 -1.80
C MET A 305 13.84 4.37 -1.11
N GLY A 306 14.38 3.24 -1.56
CA GLY A 306 15.60 2.67 -0.97
C GLY A 306 16.81 3.57 -1.17
N LYS A 307 17.00 4.08 -2.39
CA LYS A 307 18.08 5.01 -2.72
C LYS A 307 17.93 6.32 -1.94
N ARG A 308 16.72 6.90 -1.92
CA ARG A 308 16.45 8.14 -1.19
C ARG A 308 16.63 7.99 0.31
N GLN A 309 16.21 6.84 0.87
CA GLN A 309 16.41 6.56 2.29
C GLN A 309 17.90 6.44 2.63
N LEU A 310 18.66 5.74 1.78
CA LEU A 310 20.10 5.64 1.95
C LEU A 310 20.78 7.02 1.91
N ASP A 311 20.42 7.87 0.96
CA ASP A 311 20.95 9.23 0.85
C ASP A 311 20.65 10.04 2.12
N THR A 312 19.41 9.97 2.61
CA THR A 312 19.00 10.66 3.85
C THR A 312 19.81 10.19 5.04
N ASP A 313 19.96 8.89 5.21
CA ASP A 313 20.68 8.30 6.35
C ASP A 313 22.18 8.52 6.27
N LYS A 314 22.75 8.76 5.08
CA LYS A 314 24.17 9.02 4.84
C LYS A 314 24.49 10.50 4.59
N GLY A 315 23.55 11.41 4.83
CA GLY A 315 23.78 12.85 4.70
C GLY A 315 23.90 13.33 3.25
N GLY A 316 23.22 12.67 2.31
CA GLY A 316 23.06 13.12 0.93
C GLY A 316 23.87 12.38 -0.14
N MET A 317 24.77 11.47 0.22
CA MET A 317 25.63 10.76 -0.74
C MET A 317 25.73 9.26 -0.45
N GLY A 318 24.60 8.59 -0.44
CA GLY A 318 24.56 7.14 -0.28
C GLY A 318 24.94 6.42 -1.58
N ASP A 319 25.95 5.56 -1.54
CA ASP A 319 26.30 4.68 -2.66
C ASP A 319 25.52 3.37 -2.54
N PHE A 320 24.38 3.27 -3.30
CA PHE A 320 23.52 2.12 -3.27
C PHE A 320 24.18 0.93 -3.98
N GLN A 321 24.29 -0.19 -3.30
CA GLN A 321 24.82 -1.42 -3.88
C GLN A 321 23.71 -2.34 -4.36
N LEU A 322 23.86 -2.93 -5.56
CA LEU A 322 22.85 -3.85 -6.11
C LEU A 322 22.64 -5.09 -5.22
N SER A 323 23.66 -5.48 -4.45
CA SER A 323 23.54 -6.56 -3.47
C SER A 323 22.50 -6.31 -2.39
N TYR A 324 22.16 -5.05 -2.10
CA TYR A 324 21.08 -4.72 -1.15
C TYR A 324 19.72 -5.26 -1.60
N LEU A 325 19.50 -5.30 -2.92
CA LEU A 325 18.27 -5.85 -3.50
C LEU A 325 18.06 -7.35 -3.24
N GLN A 326 19.08 -8.06 -2.82
CA GLN A 326 19.02 -9.50 -2.56
C GLN A 326 18.91 -9.85 -1.08
N LEU A 327 19.00 -8.85 -0.21
CA LEU A 327 18.95 -9.06 1.24
C LEU A 327 17.56 -9.54 1.68
N THR A 328 17.56 -10.61 2.46
CA THR A 328 16.39 -11.19 3.13
C THR A 328 16.54 -11.17 4.66
N ASP A 329 17.78 -11.06 5.14
CA ASP A 329 18.06 -10.96 6.57
C ASP A 329 17.73 -9.54 7.07
N ARG A 330 16.69 -9.45 7.88
CA ARG A 330 16.22 -8.19 8.47
C ARG A 330 17.18 -7.58 9.48
N SER A 331 18.11 -8.34 10.00
CA SER A 331 19.16 -7.85 10.90
C SER A 331 20.30 -7.13 10.18
N ASP A 332 20.42 -7.30 8.85
CA ASP A 332 21.39 -6.57 8.05
C ASP A 332 21.06 -5.08 8.04
N PRO A 333 22.00 -4.19 8.37
CA PRO A 333 21.76 -2.74 8.43
C PRO A 333 21.32 -2.14 7.09
N ASN A 334 21.58 -2.81 5.96
CA ASN A 334 21.21 -2.36 4.62
C ASN A 334 19.92 -3.01 4.13
N PHE A 335 19.34 -3.94 4.88
CA PHE A 335 18.10 -4.63 4.50
C PHE A 335 16.98 -3.66 4.12
N LYS A 336 16.76 -2.61 4.94
CA LYS A 336 15.69 -1.65 4.70
C LYS A 336 15.82 -0.93 3.36
N TYR A 337 17.05 -0.65 2.93
CA TYR A 337 17.27 0.02 1.64
C TYR A 337 16.93 -0.90 0.48
N GLY A 338 17.32 -2.16 0.57
CA GLY A 338 16.97 -3.17 -0.44
C GLY A 338 15.47 -3.42 -0.51
N ALA A 339 14.81 -3.60 0.63
CA ALA A 339 13.38 -3.82 0.72
C ALA A 339 12.58 -2.64 0.15
N LEU A 340 12.92 -1.40 0.53
CA LEU A 340 12.30 -0.19 0.00
C LEU A 340 12.56 0.00 -1.50
N ALA A 341 13.74 -0.40 -2.00
CA ALA A 341 14.05 -0.29 -3.42
C ALA A 341 13.26 -1.31 -4.26
N ARG A 342 13.13 -2.56 -3.78
CA ARG A 342 12.30 -3.58 -4.46
C ARG A 342 10.83 -3.22 -4.55
N ASP A 343 10.35 -2.35 -3.68
CA ASP A 343 8.96 -1.88 -3.69
C ASP A 343 8.65 -0.96 -4.90
N GLY A 344 9.65 -0.58 -5.67
CA GLY A 344 9.53 0.19 -6.90
C GLY A 344 9.19 1.65 -6.67
N ILE A 345 8.47 2.26 -7.62
CA ILE A 345 7.93 3.63 -7.50
C ILE A 345 6.58 3.50 -6.79
N SER A 346 6.65 3.42 -5.47
CA SER A 346 5.55 3.10 -4.58
C SER A 346 4.75 4.33 -4.16
N CYS A 347 3.71 4.10 -3.37
CA CYS A 347 2.76 5.12 -2.91
C CYS A 347 3.46 6.37 -2.37
N GLN A 348 4.47 6.20 -1.52
CA GLN A 348 5.19 7.32 -0.93
C GLN A 348 6.10 8.08 -1.89
N VAL A 349 6.50 7.50 -3.01
CA VAL A 349 7.27 8.25 -4.02
C VAL A 349 6.43 9.39 -4.58
N CYS A 350 5.17 9.09 -4.94
CA CYS A 350 4.24 10.11 -5.46
C CYS A 350 3.66 10.99 -4.33
N HIS A 351 3.20 10.37 -3.25
CA HIS A 351 2.49 11.09 -2.19
C HIS A 351 3.42 11.87 -1.23
N ARG A 352 4.73 11.69 -1.33
CA ARG A 352 5.72 12.53 -0.66
C ARG A 352 6.46 13.46 -1.61
N ASN A 353 6.21 13.39 -2.92
CA ASN A 353 6.78 14.31 -3.88
C ASN A 353 6.20 15.72 -3.65
N ALA A 354 7.05 16.65 -3.28
CA ALA A 354 6.69 18.01 -2.91
C ALA A 354 7.05 19.00 -4.01
N PRO A 355 6.28 20.09 -4.14
CA PRO A 355 6.63 21.16 -5.05
C PRO A 355 7.95 21.82 -4.69
N ASP A 356 8.68 22.27 -5.69
CA ASP A 356 9.89 23.07 -5.50
C ASP A 356 9.58 24.37 -4.77
N GLN A 357 10.52 24.85 -3.98
CA GLN A 357 10.41 26.17 -3.33
C GLN A 357 10.37 27.31 -4.36
N ASN A 358 11.05 27.14 -5.50
CA ASN A 358 10.97 28.04 -6.64
C ASN A 358 10.16 27.36 -7.76
N PRO A 359 8.98 27.91 -8.16
CA PRO A 359 8.11 27.28 -9.13
C PRO A 359 8.58 27.44 -10.60
N SER A 360 9.71 28.12 -10.86
CA SER A 360 10.19 28.30 -12.23
C SER A 360 10.57 26.98 -12.90
N LEU A 361 10.35 26.89 -14.20
CA LEU A 361 10.76 25.74 -15.00
C LEU A 361 12.29 25.55 -14.96
N GLU A 362 13.04 26.66 -15.02
CA GLU A 362 14.49 26.63 -14.96
C GLU A 362 15.00 25.99 -13.66
N TYR A 363 14.39 26.38 -12.53
CA TYR A 363 14.74 25.78 -11.24
C TYR A 363 14.44 24.27 -11.22
N PHE A 364 13.27 23.88 -11.69
CA PHE A 364 12.85 22.49 -11.78
C PHE A 364 13.82 21.65 -12.62
N LEU A 365 14.13 22.12 -13.84
CA LEU A 365 15.04 21.42 -14.75
C LEU A 365 16.46 21.30 -14.22
N LYS A 366 16.86 22.22 -13.35
CA LYS A 366 18.19 22.19 -12.74
C LYS A 366 18.28 21.31 -11.49
N ASN A 367 17.18 21.18 -10.73
CA ASN A 367 17.27 20.66 -9.36
C ASN A 367 16.37 19.43 -9.10
N SER A 368 15.35 19.18 -9.93
CA SER A 368 14.28 18.24 -9.57
C SER A 368 14.04 17.12 -10.58
N ILE A 369 14.71 17.15 -11.74
CA ILE A 369 14.69 16.07 -12.74
C ILE A 369 15.59 14.90 -12.31
N THR A 370 15.57 13.81 -13.07
CA THR A 370 16.38 12.59 -12.80
C THR A 370 16.09 12.02 -11.40
N GLY A 371 14.83 12.13 -10.94
CA GLY A 371 14.39 11.62 -9.65
C GLY A 371 14.79 12.45 -8.42
N HIS A 372 15.30 13.68 -8.61
CA HIS A 372 15.72 14.54 -7.49
C HIS A 372 14.59 15.39 -6.90
N PHE A 373 13.36 14.91 -6.96
CA PHE A 373 12.20 15.61 -6.41
C PHE A 373 12.35 15.96 -4.92
N GLN A 374 11.69 17.03 -4.50
CA GLN A 374 11.60 17.41 -3.09
C GLN A 374 10.68 16.45 -2.33
N VAL A 375 10.92 16.27 -1.04
CA VAL A 375 10.14 15.34 -0.20
C VAL A 375 9.37 16.14 0.85
N SER A 376 8.10 15.78 1.05
CA SER A 376 7.25 16.33 2.10
C SER A 376 7.82 16.09 3.51
N LYS A 377 7.22 16.70 4.52
CA LYS A 377 7.54 16.37 5.90
C LYS A 377 7.34 14.88 6.17
N PRO A 378 8.07 14.33 7.15
CA PRO A 378 8.10 12.89 7.43
C PRO A 378 6.74 12.26 7.69
N ASP A 379 5.87 12.99 8.34
CA ASP A 379 4.56 12.58 8.83
C ASP A 379 3.40 13.06 7.94
N GLU A 380 3.71 13.59 6.73
CA GLU A 380 2.70 14.09 5.79
C GLU A 380 2.73 13.33 4.46
N LEU A 381 1.56 12.93 3.97
CA LEU A 381 1.35 12.46 2.60
C LEU A 381 0.39 13.39 1.87
N TYR A 382 0.80 13.84 0.71
CA TYR A 382 0.01 14.71 -0.14
C TYR A 382 -1.08 13.94 -0.88
N GLY A 383 -2.28 14.51 -0.90
CA GLY A 383 -3.43 13.96 -1.61
C GLY A 383 -4.19 15.02 -2.38
N PRO A 384 -5.07 14.59 -3.32
CA PRO A 384 -5.83 15.48 -4.18
C PRO A 384 -7.10 16.04 -3.54
N PHE A 385 -7.48 15.54 -2.35
CA PHE A 385 -8.73 15.89 -1.66
C PHE A 385 -8.48 16.90 -0.55
N LYS A 386 -9.40 17.83 -0.37
CA LYS A 386 -9.32 18.85 0.67
C LYS A 386 -9.70 18.27 2.03
N ASP A 387 -9.37 19.00 3.10
CA ASP A 387 -9.59 18.55 4.48
C ASP A 387 -11.08 18.31 4.83
N ASP A 388 -12.00 18.98 4.15
CA ASP A 388 -13.46 18.81 4.29
C ASP A 388 -14.01 17.61 3.48
N GLU A 389 -13.21 17.06 2.57
CA GLU A 389 -13.55 15.90 1.73
C GLU A 389 -13.05 14.56 2.30
N ILE A 390 -12.19 14.59 3.32
CA ILE A 390 -11.54 13.40 3.90
C ILE A 390 -11.68 13.35 5.43
N SER A 391 -11.50 12.14 5.98
CA SER A 391 -11.27 11.95 7.41
C SER A 391 -9.80 11.57 7.63
N PRO A 392 -8.94 12.53 8.01
CA PRO A 392 -7.50 12.28 8.20
C PRO A 392 -7.22 11.31 9.35
N TYR A 393 -8.11 11.26 10.32
CA TYR A 393 -7.98 10.50 11.57
C TYR A 393 -7.65 9.03 11.35
N THR A 394 -8.32 8.38 10.40
CA THR A 394 -8.13 6.95 10.12
C THR A 394 -6.70 6.64 9.70
N MET A 395 -6.16 7.43 8.76
CA MET A 395 -4.82 7.23 8.24
C MET A 395 -3.76 7.63 9.26
N GLU A 396 -3.96 8.76 9.93
CA GLU A 396 -3.06 9.27 10.98
C GLU A 396 -2.96 8.28 12.14
N THR A 397 -4.10 7.75 12.59
CA THR A 397 -4.12 6.76 13.67
C THR A 397 -3.53 5.42 13.22
N GLY A 398 -3.84 4.97 12.00
CA GLY A 398 -3.39 3.68 11.47
C GLY A 398 -1.91 3.63 11.12
N THR A 399 -1.35 4.70 10.59
CA THR A 399 0.02 4.72 10.06
C THR A 399 0.93 5.74 10.77
N GLY A 400 0.38 6.65 11.59
CA GLY A 400 1.10 7.79 12.13
C GLY A 400 1.43 8.86 11.08
N ILE A 401 0.77 8.84 9.92
CA ILE A 401 1.01 9.74 8.80
C ILE A 401 -0.28 10.47 8.46
N LYS A 402 -0.21 11.79 8.40
CA LYS A 402 -1.35 12.66 8.12
C LYS A 402 -1.52 12.86 6.61
N PRO A 403 -2.71 12.61 6.05
CA PRO A 403 -3.03 13.04 4.69
C PRO A 403 -3.21 14.56 4.68
N VAL A 404 -2.58 15.22 3.69
CA VAL A 404 -2.61 16.68 3.53
C VAL A 404 -2.98 17.01 2.09
N PHE A 405 -3.92 17.93 1.90
CA PHE A 405 -4.24 18.42 0.56
C PHE A 405 -3.04 19.12 -0.07
N ASN A 406 -2.66 18.70 -1.28
CA ASN A 406 -1.69 19.41 -2.08
C ASN A 406 -2.01 19.23 -3.58
N SER A 407 -2.28 20.33 -4.27
CA SER A 407 -2.63 20.32 -5.70
C SER A 407 -1.48 19.84 -6.60
N TYR A 408 -0.25 19.83 -6.11
CA TYR A 408 0.92 19.37 -6.85
C TYR A 408 0.80 17.92 -7.32
N VAL A 409 0.11 17.06 -6.57
CA VAL A 409 -0.14 15.66 -6.97
C VAL A 409 -0.97 15.52 -8.25
N LYS A 410 -1.61 16.61 -8.71
CA LYS A 410 -2.37 16.67 -9.97
C LYS A 410 -1.59 17.33 -11.11
N THR A 411 -0.37 17.77 -10.87
CA THR A 411 0.45 18.45 -11.90
C THR A 411 1.33 17.46 -12.64
N SER A 412 1.52 17.69 -13.94
CA SER A 412 2.43 16.87 -14.76
C SER A 412 3.88 17.00 -14.30
N ARG A 413 4.24 18.10 -13.66
CA ARG A 413 5.58 18.34 -13.10
C ARG A 413 5.98 17.28 -12.06
N MET A 414 5.04 16.78 -11.27
CA MET A 414 5.30 15.68 -10.36
C MET A 414 5.84 14.45 -11.11
N CYS A 415 5.24 14.10 -12.24
CA CYS A 415 5.71 13.01 -13.10
C CYS A 415 7.03 13.39 -13.79
N GLY A 416 7.15 14.66 -14.22
CA GLY A 416 8.32 15.21 -14.88
C GLY A 416 9.61 15.07 -14.11
N SER A 417 9.55 14.99 -12.78
CA SER A 417 10.73 14.78 -11.94
C SER A 417 11.45 13.45 -12.23
N CYS A 418 10.73 12.42 -12.65
CA CYS A 418 11.30 11.12 -13.06
C CYS A 418 11.24 10.94 -14.58
N HIS A 419 10.28 11.59 -15.28
CA HIS A 419 10.12 11.49 -16.73
C HIS A 419 10.82 12.64 -17.50
N THR A 420 11.87 13.21 -16.92
CA THR A 420 12.94 13.98 -17.53
C THR A 420 14.24 13.52 -16.91
N ILE A 421 15.06 12.88 -17.70
CA ILE A 421 16.30 12.25 -17.22
C ILE A 421 17.47 12.81 -18.00
N ASP A 422 18.47 13.29 -17.27
CA ASP A 422 19.79 13.59 -17.80
C ASP A 422 20.82 12.62 -17.22
N LEU A 423 21.74 12.17 -18.06
CA LEU A 423 22.77 11.22 -17.68
C LEU A 423 24.14 11.72 -18.13
N PRO A 424 25.22 11.33 -17.42
CA PRO A 424 26.58 11.67 -17.84
C PRO A 424 26.91 11.01 -19.19
N VAL A 425 27.53 11.80 -20.07
CA VAL A 425 27.99 11.29 -21.37
C VAL A 425 29.21 10.42 -21.18
N VAL A 426 29.14 9.16 -21.64
CA VAL A 426 30.21 8.17 -21.43
C VAL A 426 31.51 8.60 -22.09
N ASP A 427 31.45 9.02 -23.36
CA ASP A 427 32.60 9.47 -24.15
C ASP A 427 32.77 10.99 -24.13
N GLY A 428 32.02 11.68 -23.27
CA GLY A 428 32.05 13.14 -23.15
C GLY A 428 33.08 13.65 -22.14
N SER A 429 33.17 14.96 -22.06
CA SER A 429 33.96 15.64 -21.04
C SER A 429 33.45 15.34 -19.63
N PRO A 430 34.31 15.32 -18.60
CA PRO A 430 33.86 15.18 -17.23
C PRO A 430 32.78 16.23 -16.87
N GLY A 431 31.62 15.75 -16.40
CA GLY A 431 30.47 16.59 -16.06
C GLY A 431 29.54 16.94 -17.23
N GLU A 432 29.82 16.49 -18.45
CA GLU A 432 28.92 16.63 -19.56
C GLU A 432 27.70 15.72 -19.36
N MET A 433 26.50 16.32 -19.41
CA MET A 433 25.21 15.63 -19.24
C MET A 433 24.41 15.77 -20.55
N LYS A 434 23.63 14.75 -20.86
CA LYS A 434 22.64 14.75 -21.96
C LYS A 434 21.31 14.22 -21.49
N ILE A 435 20.26 14.79 -22.04
CA ILE A 435 18.90 14.29 -21.81
C ILE A 435 18.77 12.92 -22.45
N GLU A 436 18.48 11.94 -21.64
CA GLU A 436 18.21 10.56 -22.03
C GLU A 436 16.71 10.37 -22.25
N GLN A 437 15.86 10.95 -21.37
CA GLN A 437 14.42 10.89 -21.48
C GLN A 437 13.84 12.29 -21.38
N ALA A 438 12.94 12.65 -22.30
CA ALA A 438 12.37 13.99 -22.43
C ALA A 438 10.83 14.03 -22.36
N THR A 439 10.18 13.00 -21.86
CA THR A 439 8.72 12.81 -21.92
C THR A 439 7.95 14.03 -21.38
N TYR A 440 8.36 14.58 -20.24
CA TYR A 440 7.72 15.78 -19.70
C TYR A 440 7.99 17.02 -20.57
N LEU A 441 9.18 17.14 -21.15
CA LEU A 441 9.51 18.26 -22.05
C LEU A 441 8.73 18.17 -23.37
N GLU A 442 8.51 16.96 -23.87
CA GLU A 442 7.67 16.72 -25.04
C GLU A 442 6.21 17.11 -24.76
N TRP A 443 5.70 16.71 -23.58
CA TRP A 443 4.37 17.13 -23.14
C TRP A 443 4.27 18.65 -23.00
N LEU A 444 5.27 19.32 -22.42
CA LEU A 444 5.33 20.79 -22.31
C LEU A 444 5.28 21.49 -23.67
N ASN A 445 5.80 20.86 -24.72
CA ASN A 445 5.79 21.38 -26.08
C ASN A 445 4.55 20.94 -26.88
N SER A 446 3.59 20.32 -26.27
CA SER A 446 2.37 19.81 -26.90
C SER A 446 1.16 20.70 -26.62
N GLN A 447 0.07 20.49 -27.36
CA GLN A 447 -1.23 21.12 -27.10
C GLN A 447 -1.94 20.56 -25.84
N TYR A 448 -1.36 19.58 -25.17
CA TYR A 448 -1.90 18.96 -23.97
C TYR A 448 -1.38 19.62 -22.69
N GLN A 449 -0.33 20.42 -22.76
CA GLN A 449 0.20 21.08 -21.57
C GLN A 449 -0.80 22.08 -20.94
N ASN A 450 -0.83 22.12 -19.62
CA ASN A 450 -1.69 23.00 -18.81
C ASN A 450 -0.93 23.75 -17.71
N GLU A 451 0.39 23.76 -17.74
CA GLU A 451 1.22 24.41 -16.72
C GLU A 451 1.71 25.79 -17.12
N PHE A 452 1.79 26.10 -18.43
CA PHE A 452 2.32 27.35 -18.93
C PHE A 452 1.42 27.96 -19.98
N GLY A 453 1.15 29.27 -19.84
CA GLY A 453 0.42 30.06 -20.82
C GLY A 453 -1.08 29.79 -20.87
N THR A 454 -1.67 29.90 -22.03
CA THR A 454 -3.11 29.73 -22.24
C THR A 454 -3.46 28.26 -22.22
N SER A 455 -4.46 27.90 -21.43
CA SER A 455 -5.00 26.52 -21.43
C SER A 455 -5.58 26.19 -22.81
N TRP A 456 -5.10 25.15 -23.44
CA TRP A 456 -5.61 24.66 -24.70
C TRP A 456 -6.88 23.83 -24.49
N PRO A 457 -7.80 23.75 -25.46
CA PRO A 457 -9.01 22.93 -25.33
C PRO A 457 -8.75 21.45 -25.07
N LYS A 458 -7.56 20.95 -25.41
CA LYS A 458 -7.13 19.56 -25.18
C LYS A 458 -6.16 19.43 -24.01
N ALA A 459 -5.97 20.49 -23.23
CA ALA A 459 -5.05 20.47 -22.11
C ALA A 459 -5.44 19.40 -21.08
N LYS A 460 -4.48 18.55 -20.75
CA LYS A 460 -4.61 17.46 -19.76
C LYS A 460 -3.27 17.22 -19.10
N SER A 461 -3.29 17.02 -17.80
CA SER A 461 -2.11 16.55 -17.08
C SER A 461 -1.78 15.08 -17.42
N CYS A 462 -0.59 14.64 -17.04
CA CYS A 462 -0.20 13.25 -17.17
C CYS A 462 -1.19 12.33 -16.43
N GLN A 463 -1.61 12.73 -15.22
CA GLN A 463 -2.55 11.98 -14.40
C GLN A 463 -3.93 11.86 -15.05
N GLU A 464 -4.44 12.92 -15.71
CA GLU A 464 -5.73 12.88 -16.40
C GLU A 464 -5.75 11.95 -17.62
N CYS A 465 -4.59 11.60 -18.16
CA CYS A 465 -4.47 10.65 -19.26
C CYS A 465 -4.11 9.24 -18.78
N HIS A 466 -3.16 9.13 -17.84
CA HIS A 466 -2.58 7.86 -17.43
C HIS A 466 -3.17 7.28 -16.13
N MET A 467 -3.88 8.10 -15.35
CA MET A 467 -4.53 7.71 -14.10
C MET A 467 -5.97 8.26 -14.06
N PRO A 468 -6.81 7.96 -15.06
CA PRO A 468 -8.17 8.49 -15.10
C PRO A 468 -8.97 8.00 -13.90
N GLY A 469 -9.65 8.92 -13.21
CA GLY A 469 -10.45 8.65 -12.01
C GLY A 469 -11.90 8.25 -12.31
N ASP A 470 -12.26 8.06 -13.55
CA ASP A 470 -13.65 7.90 -14.00
C ASP A 470 -14.11 6.43 -13.93
N TYR A 471 -13.98 5.81 -12.76
CA TYR A 471 -14.69 4.58 -12.51
C TYR A 471 -16.15 4.92 -12.21
N HIS A 472 -16.95 5.04 -13.24
CA HIS A 472 -18.39 5.05 -13.09
C HIS A 472 -18.83 3.62 -12.77
N SER A 473 -19.33 3.39 -11.55
CA SER A 473 -20.12 2.19 -11.31
C SER A 473 -21.32 2.25 -12.22
N GLU A 474 -21.37 1.43 -13.23
CA GLU A 474 -22.62 1.15 -13.92
C GLU A 474 -23.59 0.59 -12.88
N LYS A 475 -24.64 1.37 -12.60
CA LYS A 475 -25.69 0.98 -11.67
C LYS A 475 -26.54 -0.14 -12.26
#